data_d5e6b667b51f21fce7b8bb12f5978134
#
_entry.id   d5e6b667b51f21fce7b8bb12f5978134
#
_cell.length_a   1.000
_cell.length_b   1.000
_cell.length_c   1.000
_cell.angle_alpha   90.00
_cell.angle_beta   90.00
_cell.angle_gamma   90.00
#
_symmetry.space_group_name_H-M   'P 1'
#
loop_
_entity.id
_entity.type
_entity.pdbx_description
1 polymer ?
#
loop_
_entity_poly.entity_id
_entity_poly.type
_entity_poly.pdbx_seq_one_letter_code
_entity_poly.pdbx_strand_id
1 'polypeptide(L)'
;MLRGNAQEMNKRDTTVEMKEVMVTARSEIRKLKESAMPISVIGQRQLQGTATNINDVLARTVGVTVRNTGGLGSASRISLRGLEGKRMGMYVDEVPMSQLSNFVALNDIPTNMIERIEVYKGIVPYKFGGSALGGAVNVVTKEYPPVYFDFSYELGSFNTHQVSTVFKRTNHKTGLQFGIGGAFSFSKNNYKMTLANLDNRIVERDHDKFNKVMAGMSVKATKWWFDEMKWELIFLKTRQEIQGIDLDVREAYNHSVSGLTALTLKRKNFFLDGLDFDFDIGYIIGRYGLNDKASNRYD
;
A
#
# COMPACT_ATOMS: atom_id res chain seq x y z
N MET A 1 -52.74 19.60 -29.02
CA MET A 1 -52.39 18.36 -28.30
C MET A 1 -51.02 17.91 -28.75
N LEU A 2 -49.99 18.25 -28.05
CA LEU A 2 -48.60 17.79 -28.29
C LEU A 2 -48.22 16.86 -27.13
N ARG A 3 -48.12 15.56 -27.44
CA ARG A 3 -47.59 14.56 -26.51
C ARG A 3 -46.07 14.59 -26.59
N GLY A 4 -45.41 15.07 -25.54
CA GLY A 4 -43.99 14.91 -25.35
C GLY A 4 -43.68 13.52 -24.81
N ASN A 5 -42.95 12.72 -25.60
CA ASN A 5 -42.34 11.49 -25.12
C ASN A 5 -41.09 11.86 -24.30
N ALA A 6 -41.20 11.74 -22.99
CA ALA A 6 -40.05 11.73 -22.11
C ALA A 6 -39.32 10.37 -22.27
N GLN A 7 -38.11 10.38 -22.82
CA GLN A 7 -37.21 9.22 -22.77
C GLN A 7 -36.82 8.99 -21.32
N GLU A 8 -37.28 7.89 -20.75
CA GLU A 8 -36.72 7.35 -19.49
C GLU A 8 -35.24 7.01 -19.71
N MET A 9 -34.38 7.84 -19.21
CA MET A 9 -32.96 7.53 -19.07
C MET A 9 -32.78 6.36 -18.11
N ASN A 10 -32.28 5.26 -18.65
CA ASN A 10 -32.06 4.00 -17.97
C ASN A 10 -30.99 4.16 -16.86
N LYS A 11 -31.45 4.49 -15.66
CA LYS A 11 -30.62 4.66 -14.42
C LYS A 11 -30.23 3.34 -13.75
N ARG A 12 -30.47 2.18 -14.38
CA ARG A 12 -30.43 0.89 -13.67
C ARG A 12 -29.05 0.21 -13.62
N ASP A 13 -28.14 0.49 -14.54
CA ASP A 13 -26.91 -0.33 -14.62
C ASP A 13 -25.78 0.03 -13.64
N THR A 14 -25.66 1.31 -13.27
CA THR A 14 -24.53 1.75 -12.40
C THR A 14 -24.71 1.37 -10.93
N THR A 15 -25.94 1.22 -10.48
CA THR A 15 -26.25 0.91 -9.07
C THR A 15 -26.15 -0.59 -8.76
N VAL A 16 -26.32 -1.45 -9.79
CA VAL A 16 -26.26 -2.90 -9.66
C VAL A 16 -24.80 -3.37 -9.55
N GLU A 17 -23.90 -2.85 -10.38
CA GLU A 17 -22.48 -3.22 -10.35
C GLU A 17 -21.79 -2.85 -9.02
N MET A 18 -22.08 -1.67 -8.45
CA MET A 18 -21.52 -1.29 -7.14
C MET A 18 -22.02 -2.18 -5.98
N LYS A 19 -23.24 -2.67 -6.05
CA LYS A 19 -23.76 -3.63 -5.04
C LYS A 19 -23.08 -4.99 -5.18
N GLU A 20 -22.80 -5.43 -6.38
CA GLU A 20 -22.19 -6.73 -6.66
C GLU A 20 -20.75 -6.78 -6.16
N VAL A 21 -19.94 -5.76 -6.43
CA VAL A 21 -18.55 -5.65 -5.91
C VAL A 21 -18.53 -5.62 -4.37
N MET A 22 -19.42 -4.87 -3.72
CA MET A 22 -19.48 -4.83 -2.25
C MET A 22 -19.96 -6.15 -1.63
N VAL A 23 -20.85 -6.87 -2.28
CA VAL A 23 -21.33 -8.18 -1.83
C VAL A 23 -20.22 -9.22 -1.94
N THR A 24 -19.46 -9.22 -3.02
CA THR A 24 -18.34 -10.15 -3.25
C THR A 24 -17.22 -9.94 -2.23
N ALA A 25 -16.79 -8.71 -2.00
CA ALA A 25 -15.76 -8.39 -1.01
C ALA A 25 -16.17 -8.79 0.43
N ARG A 26 -17.42 -8.57 0.81
CA ARG A 26 -17.97 -9.03 2.10
C ARG A 26 -18.00 -10.54 2.21
N SER A 27 -18.32 -11.23 1.13
CA SER A 27 -18.32 -12.70 1.05
C SER A 27 -16.92 -13.27 1.24
N GLU A 28 -15.89 -12.68 0.62
CA GLU A 28 -14.50 -13.11 0.78
C GLU A 28 -13.97 -12.89 2.21
N ILE A 29 -14.19 -11.70 2.79
CA ILE A 29 -13.83 -11.43 4.19
C ILE A 29 -14.47 -12.42 5.14
N ARG A 30 -15.73 -12.78 4.91
CA ARG A 30 -16.43 -13.75 5.72
C ARG A 30 -15.83 -15.16 5.57
N LYS A 31 -15.56 -15.61 4.36
CA LYS A 31 -14.89 -16.89 4.08
C LYS A 31 -13.51 -16.98 4.76
N LEU A 32 -12.73 -15.89 4.70
CA LEU A 32 -11.42 -15.83 5.37
C LEU A 32 -11.56 -15.94 6.89
N LYS A 33 -12.53 -15.24 7.51
CA LYS A 33 -12.77 -15.30 8.96
C LYS A 33 -13.30 -16.66 9.43
N GLU A 34 -14.04 -17.34 8.59
CA GLU A 34 -14.60 -18.69 8.85
C GLU A 34 -13.61 -19.81 8.50
N SER A 35 -12.46 -19.46 7.91
CA SER A 35 -11.41 -20.44 7.62
C SER A 35 -10.81 -21.02 8.90
N ALA A 36 -10.38 -22.28 8.85
CA ALA A 36 -9.71 -22.94 9.98
C ALA A 36 -8.33 -22.37 10.33
N MET A 37 -7.85 -21.37 9.58
CA MET A 37 -6.56 -20.72 9.80
C MET A 37 -6.68 -19.56 10.79
N PRO A 38 -5.70 -19.35 11.67
CA PRO A 38 -5.68 -18.21 12.60
C PRO A 38 -5.35 -16.91 11.86
N ILE A 39 -6.35 -16.31 11.24
CA ILE A 39 -6.26 -15.08 10.47
C ILE A 39 -7.01 -13.94 11.15
N SER A 40 -6.42 -12.74 11.13
CA SER A 40 -7.13 -11.49 11.43
C SER A 40 -7.31 -10.71 10.15
N VAL A 41 -8.54 -10.32 9.83
CA VAL A 41 -8.87 -9.52 8.65
C VAL A 41 -9.35 -8.14 9.11
N ILE A 42 -8.64 -7.11 8.68
CA ILE A 42 -8.95 -5.71 8.91
C ILE A 42 -9.57 -5.17 7.62
N GLY A 43 -10.87 -4.90 7.65
CA GLY A 43 -11.60 -4.43 6.48
C GLY A 43 -11.62 -2.91 6.36
N GLN A 44 -12.12 -2.41 5.26
CA GLN A 44 -12.17 -1.00 4.88
C GLN A 44 -12.76 -0.09 5.98
N ARG A 45 -13.79 -0.53 6.71
CA ARG A 45 -14.40 0.27 7.80
C ARG A 45 -13.44 0.57 8.95
N GLN A 46 -12.47 -0.30 9.20
CA GLN A 46 -11.46 -0.14 10.24
C GLN A 46 -10.27 0.70 9.75
N LEU A 47 -10.07 0.74 8.42
CA LEU A 47 -9.05 1.56 7.77
C LEU A 47 -9.48 3.02 7.64
N GLN A 48 -10.78 3.27 7.45
CA GLN A 48 -11.32 4.61 7.29
C GLN A 48 -11.53 5.30 8.64
N GLY A 49 -11.02 6.53 8.76
CA GLY A 49 -11.35 7.45 9.86
C GLY A 49 -10.59 7.24 11.18
N THR A 50 -9.71 6.24 11.30
CA THR A 50 -9.00 5.98 12.57
C THR A 50 -7.49 5.80 12.46
N ALA A 51 -6.95 5.66 11.27
CA ALA A 51 -5.53 5.39 11.09
C ALA A 51 -4.97 6.20 9.93
N THR A 52 -3.89 6.90 10.18
CA THR A 52 -3.16 7.68 9.18
C THR A 52 -2.20 6.83 8.37
N ASN A 53 -1.87 5.62 8.85
CA ASN A 53 -0.96 4.69 8.16
C ASN A 53 -1.24 3.23 8.53
N ILE A 54 -0.68 2.30 7.75
CA ILE A 54 -0.86 0.86 7.94
C ILE A 54 -0.29 0.39 9.29
N ASN A 55 0.79 0.98 9.76
CA ASN A 55 1.42 0.60 11.03
C ASN A 55 0.50 0.84 12.21
N ASP A 56 -0.26 1.96 12.22
CA ASP A 56 -1.22 2.27 13.27
C ASP A 56 -2.36 1.25 13.31
N VAL A 57 -2.78 0.78 12.14
CA VAL A 57 -3.79 -0.27 12.01
C VAL A 57 -3.25 -1.60 12.52
N LEU A 58 -2.05 -1.97 12.13
CA LEU A 58 -1.40 -3.21 12.53
C LEU A 58 -1.12 -3.25 14.03
N ALA A 59 -0.71 -2.12 14.64
CA ALA A 59 -0.46 -2.01 16.08
C ALA A 59 -1.69 -2.32 16.94
N ARG A 60 -2.90 -2.15 16.40
CA ARG A 60 -4.17 -2.49 17.07
C ARG A 60 -4.58 -3.94 16.86
N THR A 61 -3.81 -4.70 16.09
CA THR A 61 -4.13 -6.10 15.78
C THR A 61 -3.50 -7.03 16.81
N VAL A 62 -4.30 -7.91 17.40
CA VAL A 62 -3.84 -8.85 18.41
C VAL A 62 -2.70 -9.73 17.88
N GLY A 63 -1.59 -9.75 18.62
CA GLY A 63 -0.39 -10.52 18.28
C GLY A 63 0.57 -9.81 17.33
N VAL A 64 0.27 -8.57 16.92
CA VAL A 64 1.17 -7.71 16.17
C VAL A 64 1.74 -6.64 17.10
N THR A 65 3.03 -6.43 17.05
CA THR A 65 3.70 -5.30 17.71
C THR A 65 4.40 -4.47 16.65
N VAL A 66 4.17 -3.17 16.68
CA VAL A 66 4.82 -2.22 15.79
C VAL A 66 5.67 -1.27 16.63
N ARG A 67 6.94 -1.17 16.32
CA ARG A 67 7.87 -0.22 16.94
C ARG A 67 8.25 0.82 15.90
N ASN A 68 7.81 2.04 16.10
CA ASN A 68 8.20 3.19 15.29
C ASN A 68 9.41 3.87 15.93
N THR A 69 10.39 4.26 15.11
CA THR A 69 11.60 4.96 15.58
C THR A 69 11.47 6.47 15.57
N GLY A 70 10.36 6.99 15.04
CA GLY A 70 10.12 8.44 14.91
C GLY A 70 8.78 8.76 14.27
N GLY A 71 8.68 9.94 13.66
CA GLY A 71 7.49 10.42 12.96
C GLY A 71 7.23 9.73 11.61
N LEU A 72 6.43 10.37 10.78
CA LEU A 72 6.13 9.87 9.43
C LEU A 72 7.41 9.67 8.61
N GLY A 73 7.52 8.54 7.93
CA GLY A 73 8.70 8.17 7.14
C GLY A 73 9.82 7.50 7.92
N SER A 74 9.78 7.52 9.25
CA SER A 74 10.77 6.84 10.07
C SER A 74 10.66 5.32 9.94
N ALA A 75 11.78 4.64 10.15
CA ALA A 75 11.81 3.18 10.12
C ALA A 75 10.85 2.59 11.16
N SER A 76 10.14 1.58 10.77
CA SER A 76 9.27 0.81 11.64
C SER A 76 9.63 -0.66 11.61
N ARG A 77 9.57 -1.30 12.76
CA ARG A 77 9.73 -2.75 12.90
C ARG A 77 8.40 -3.37 13.27
N ILE A 78 7.96 -4.29 12.45
CA ILE A 78 6.74 -5.04 12.68
C ILE A 78 7.14 -6.42 13.15
N SER A 79 6.59 -6.86 14.27
CA SER A 79 6.74 -8.23 14.76
C SER A 79 5.37 -8.89 14.94
N LEU A 80 5.30 -10.18 14.63
CA LEU A 80 4.12 -11.01 14.77
C LEU A 80 4.47 -12.16 15.71
N ARG A 81 3.79 -12.21 16.86
CA ARG A 81 4.09 -13.19 17.92
C ARG A 81 5.58 -13.22 18.34
N GLY A 82 6.23 -12.05 18.37
CA GLY A 82 7.64 -11.92 18.71
C GLY A 82 8.63 -12.25 17.60
N LEU A 83 8.16 -12.65 16.41
CA LEU A 83 9.01 -12.90 15.24
C LEU A 83 9.00 -11.69 14.31
N GLU A 84 10.17 -11.30 13.81
CA GLU A 84 10.36 -10.12 12.96
C GLU A 84 11.32 -10.39 11.79
N GLY A 85 11.41 -9.42 10.87
CA GLY A 85 12.34 -9.45 9.75
C GLY A 85 12.06 -10.60 8.78
N LYS A 86 13.07 -11.36 8.39
CA LYS A 86 12.98 -12.46 7.41
C LYS A 86 12.07 -13.63 7.85
N ARG A 87 11.66 -13.66 9.13
CA ARG A 87 10.76 -14.70 9.65
C ARG A 87 9.28 -14.38 9.42
N MET A 88 8.98 -13.18 8.96
CA MET A 88 7.64 -12.74 8.58
C MET A 88 7.56 -12.50 7.07
N GLY A 89 6.46 -12.93 6.47
CA GLY A 89 6.11 -12.57 5.10
C GLY A 89 5.37 -11.23 5.06
N MET A 90 5.76 -10.32 4.17
CA MET A 90 5.01 -9.12 3.84
C MET A 90 4.66 -9.14 2.37
N TYR A 91 3.39 -8.92 2.05
CA TYR A 91 2.85 -9.07 0.71
C TYR A 91 1.91 -7.91 0.37
N VAL A 92 1.86 -7.59 -0.91
CA VAL A 92 0.86 -6.71 -1.53
C VAL A 92 0.24 -7.49 -2.67
N ASP A 93 -1.07 -7.70 -2.63
CA ASP A 93 -1.81 -8.50 -3.59
C ASP A 93 -1.13 -9.86 -3.85
N GLU A 94 -0.70 -10.52 -2.75
CA GLU A 94 -0.01 -11.82 -2.74
C GLU A 94 1.44 -11.79 -3.29
N VAL A 95 1.92 -10.64 -3.78
CA VAL A 95 3.31 -10.47 -4.25
C VAL A 95 4.23 -10.16 -3.06
N PRO A 96 5.32 -10.93 -2.86
CA PRO A 96 6.24 -10.71 -1.75
C PRO A 96 6.93 -9.34 -1.83
N MET A 97 6.86 -8.54 -0.78
CA MET A 97 7.55 -7.25 -0.72
C MET A 97 9.08 -7.38 -0.72
N SER A 98 9.62 -8.53 -0.34
CA SER A 98 11.05 -8.81 -0.47
C SER A 98 11.56 -8.71 -1.91
N GLN A 99 10.69 -8.94 -2.90
CA GLN A 99 10.98 -8.74 -4.31
C GLN A 99 10.91 -7.27 -4.73
N LEU A 100 10.13 -6.45 -4.00
CA LEU A 100 10.00 -5.01 -4.24
C LEU A 100 11.16 -4.21 -3.65
N SER A 101 12.10 -4.92 -3.00
CA SER A 101 13.35 -4.42 -2.44
C SER A 101 13.20 -3.34 -1.33
N ASN A 102 14.32 -2.73 -0.98
CA ASN A 102 14.40 -1.69 0.06
C ASN A 102 13.74 -0.35 -0.33
N PHE A 103 13.05 -0.28 -1.49
CA PHE A 103 12.50 0.97 -2.02
C PHE A 103 11.02 1.17 -1.69
N VAL A 104 10.30 0.11 -1.35
CA VAL A 104 8.86 0.18 -1.03
C VAL A 104 8.64 -0.39 0.36
N ALA A 105 8.06 0.41 1.25
CA ALA A 105 7.62 -0.02 2.57
C ALA A 105 6.10 -0.21 2.59
N LEU A 106 5.61 -1.02 3.52
CA LEU A 106 4.17 -1.26 3.68
C LEU A 106 3.39 0.05 3.89
N ASN A 107 3.97 0.99 4.65
CA ASN A 107 3.40 2.32 4.87
C ASN A 107 3.42 3.23 3.64
N ASP A 108 3.98 2.78 2.54
CA ASP A 108 3.98 3.56 1.30
C ASP A 108 2.64 3.52 0.60
N ILE A 109 1.81 2.53 0.92
CA ILE A 109 0.49 2.37 0.33
C ILE A 109 -0.52 3.22 1.10
N PRO A 110 -1.18 4.21 0.48
CA PRO A 110 -2.23 4.98 1.11
C PRO A 110 -3.39 4.10 1.59
N THR A 111 -3.87 4.32 2.81
CA THR A 111 -4.92 3.49 3.41
C THR A 111 -6.24 3.52 2.64
N ASN A 112 -6.52 4.61 1.94
CA ASN A 112 -7.70 4.73 1.06
C ASN A 112 -7.61 3.87 -0.21
N MET A 113 -6.43 3.38 -0.59
CA MET A 113 -6.23 2.43 -1.70
C MET A 113 -6.33 0.96 -1.25
N ILE A 114 -6.49 0.70 0.05
CA ILE A 114 -6.53 -0.64 0.62
C ILE A 114 -7.97 -1.10 0.79
N GLU A 115 -8.27 -2.30 0.30
CA GLU A 115 -9.54 -2.99 0.53
C GLU A 115 -9.56 -3.67 1.90
N ARG A 116 -8.49 -4.43 2.20
CA ARG A 116 -8.33 -5.13 3.48
C ARG A 116 -6.86 -5.44 3.77
N ILE A 117 -6.56 -5.67 5.03
CA ILE A 117 -5.29 -6.23 5.48
C ILE A 117 -5.54 -7.59 6.11
N GLU A 118 -4.81 -8.59 5.67
CA GLU A 118 -4.89 -9.97 6.14
C GLU A 118 -3.64 -10.27 6.96
N VAL A 119 -3.82 -10.69 8.22
CA VAL A 119 -2.73 -11.05 9.12
C VAL A 119 -2.82 -12.53 9.45
N TYR A 120 -1.96 -13.32 8.85
CA TYR A 120 -1.83 -14.77 9.03
C TYR A 120 -0.92 -15.06 10.21
N LYS A 121 -1.43 -15.72 11.25
CA LYS A 121 -0.72 -15.92 12.52
C LYS A 121 -0.16 -17.34 12.61
N GLY A 122 1.00 -17.57 12.01
CA GLY A 122 1.71 -18.83 12.01
C GLY A 122 1.53 -19.62 10.71
N ILE A 123 0.32 -20.10 10.40
CA ILE A 123 0.08 -20.84 9.15
C ILE A 123 -0.17 -19.85 8.02
N VAL A 124 0.69 -19.90 7.01
CA VAL A 124 0.60 -19.06 5.82
C VAL A 124 0.21 -19.93 4.62
N PRO A 125 -0.81 -19.54 3.84
CA PRO A 125 -1.20 -20.28 2.64
C PRO A 125 -0.03 -20.49 1.68
N TYR A 126 0.04 -21.67 1.04
CA TYR A 126 1.13 -22.02 0.11
C TYR A 126 1.27 -21.05 -1.08
N LYS A 127 0.18 -20.39 -1.47
CA LYS A 127 0.13 -19.44 -2.59
C LYS A 127 1.06 -18.22 -2.38
N PHE A 128 1.39 -17.89 -1.15
CA PHE A 128 2.30 -16.80 -0.85
C PHE A 128 3.77 -17.15 -1.10
N GLY A 129 4.10 -18.44 -1.20
CA GLY A 129 5.49 -18.89 -1.33
C GLY A 129 6.37 -18.46 -0.13
N GLY A 130 7.58 -19.01 -0.07
CA GLY A 130 8.58 -18.58 0.91
C GLY A 130 8.42 -19.12 2.33
N SER A 131 9.39 -18.80 3.17
CA SER A 131 9.51 -19.26 4.56
C SER A 131 9.05 -18.21 5.56
N ALA A 132 7.75 -18.00 5.69
CA ALA A 132 7.18 -17.08 6.68
C ALA A 132 6.80 -17.85 7.96
N LEU A 133 7.80 -18.30 8.72
CA LEU A 133 7.62 -19.13 9.95
C LEU A 133 6.77 -18.45 11.02
N GLY A 134 6.83 -17.14 11.12
CA GLY A 134 6.11 -16.35 12.12
C GLY A 134 4.69 -15.97 11.69
N GLY A 135 4.40 -16.09 10.40
CA GLY A 135 3.17 -15.62 9.79
C GLY A 135 3.40 -14.57 8.70
N ALA A 136 2.32 -14.01 8.20
CA ALA A 136 2.37 -13.07 7.09
C ALA A 136 1.37 -11.92 7.26
N VAL A 137 1.71 -10.79 6.67
CA VAL A 137 0.80 -9.65 6.46
C VAL A 137 0.62 -9.47 4.95
N ASN A 138 -0.61 -9.54 4.47
CA ASN A 138 -0.96 -9.27 3.09
C ASN A 138 -1.88 -8.05 3.01
N VAL A 139 -1.46 -7.04 2.27
CA VAL A 139 -2.27 -5.88 1.94
C VAL A 139 -2.95 -6.12 0.61
N VAL A 140 -4.27 -6.14 0.61
CA VAL A 140 -5.08 -6.31 -0.60
C VAL A 140 -5.55 -4.94 -1.05
N THR A 141 -5.19 -4.56 -2.26
CA THR A 141 -5.58 -3.28 -2.85
C THR A 141 -7.02 -3.32 -3.36
N LYS A 142 -7.66 -2.14 -3.44
CA LYS A 142 -9.04 -2.02 -3.89
C LYS A 142 -9.20 -2.36 -5.36
N GLU A 143 -10.22 -3.14 -5.67
CA GLU A 143 -10.78 -3.15 -7.00
C GLU A 143 -11.76 -1.98 -7.17
N TYR A 144 -11.45 -1.10 -8.10
CA TYR A 144 -12.27 0.07 -8.37
C TYR A 144 -13.34 -0.22 -9.42
N PRO A 145 -14.53 0.43 -9.34
CA PRO A 145 -15.55 0.36 -10.38
C PRO A 145 -15.02 0.73 -11.77
N PRO A 146 -15.76 0.37 -12.84
CA PRO A 146 -15.33 0.63 -14.22
C PRO A 146 -15.03 2.09 -14.56
N VAL A 147 -15.76 3.02 -13.94
CA VAL A 147 -15.49 4.45 -13.96
C VAL A 147 -15.38 4.91 -12.53
N TYR A 148 -14.21 5.37 -12.13
CA TYR A 148 -13.92 5.73 -10.76
C TYR A 148 -12.99 6.94 -10.69
N PHE A 149 -13.30 7.82 -9.76
CA PHE A 149 -12.45 8.93 -9.37
C PHE A 149 -12.52 9.08 -7.85
N ASP A 150 -11.37 9.16 -7.23
CA ASP A 150 -11.21 9.42 -5.80
C ASP A 150 -10.16 10.50 -5.59
N PHE A 151 -10.43 11.37 -4.66
CA PHE A 151 -9.47 12.36 -4.16
C PHE A 151 -9.58 12.41 -2.65
N SER A 152 -8.44 12.26 -1.97
CA SER A 152 -8.35 12.33 -0.52
C SER A 152 -7.29 13.34 -0.10
N TYR A 153 -7.61 14.13 0.91
CA TYR A 153 -6.70 15.01 1.60
C TYR A 153 -6.81 14.79 3.10
N GLU A 154 -5.68 14.54 3.73
CA GLU A 154 -5.59 14.32 5.17
C GLU A 154 -4.62 15.32 5.79
N LEU A 155 -5.03 15.89 6.94
CA LEU A 155 -4.25 16.80 7.77
C LEU A 155 -3.98 16.12 9.12
N GLY A 156 -2.73 16.08 9.52
CA GLY A 156 -2.29 15.47 10.78
C GLY A 156 -1.42 16.38 11.63
N SER A 157 -1.07 15.90 12.81
CA SER A 157 -0.13 16.57 13.72
C SER A 157 1.23 16.79 13.06
N PHE A 158 2.03 17.69 13.60
CA PHE A 158 3.38 18.02 13.12
C PHE A 158 3.43 18.54 11.68
N ASN A 159 2.36 19.28 11.29
CA ASN A 159 2.20 19.81 9.94
C ASN A 159 2.28 18.70 8.87
N THR A 160 1.55 17.61 9.13
CA THR A 160 1.48 16.47 8.22
C THR A 160 0.36 16.68 7.22
N HIS A 161 0.68 16.55 5.94
CA HIS A 161 -0.26 16.66 4.83
C HIS A 161 -0.12 15.41 3.96
N GLN A 162 -1.23 14.77 3.67
CA GLN A 162 -1.28 13.63 2.76
C GLN A 162 -2.36 13.87 1.72
N VAL A 163 -2.02 13.67 0.47
CA VAL A 163 -2.93 13.80 -0.68
C VAL A 163 -2.86 12.52 -1.47
N SER A 164 -3.99 11.99 -1.88
CA SER A 164 -4.01 10.89 -2.84
C SER A 164 -5.14 11.06 -3.84
N THR A 165 -4.93 10.55 -5.04
CA THR A 165 -5.94 10.55 -6.10
C THR A 165 -5.84 9.27 -6.93
N VAL A 166 -6.99 8.78 -7.36
CA VAL A 166 -7.10 7.62 -8.24
C VAL A 166 -8.15 7.92 -9.31
N PHE A 167 -7.81 7.66 -10.54
CA PHE A 167 -8.74 7.68 -11.67
C PHE A 167 -8.67 6.35 -12.41
N LYS A 168 -9.82 5.79 -12.72
CA LYS A 168 -9.95 4.55 -13.51
C LYS A 168 -11.06 4.68 -14.52
N ARG A 169 -10.81 4.16 -15.72
CA ARG A 169 -11.83 4.05 -16.77
C ARG A 169 -11.70 2.70 -17.49
N THR A 170 -12.81 2.00 -17.59
CA THR A 170 -12.91 0.72 -18.29
C THR A 170 -13.87 0.85 -19.48
N ASN A 171 -13.44 0.39 -20.64
CA ASN A 171 -14.30 0.25 -21.81
C ASN A 171 -14.76 -1.22 -21.91
N HIS A 172 -16.01 -1.48 -21.56
CA HIS A 172 -16.56 -2.83 -21.55
C HIS A 172 -16.63 -3.48 -22.93
N LYS A 173 -16.71 -2.69 -24.00
CA LYS A 173 -16.77 -3.22 -25.38
C LYS A 173 -15.43 -3.82 -25.79
N THR A 174 -14.35 -3.10 -25.55
CA THR A 174 -12.99 -3.52 -25.95
C THR A 174 -12.29 -4.33 -24.87
N GLY A 175 -12.79 -4.34 -23.62
CA GLY A 175 -12.13 -4.93 -22.48
C GLY A 175 -10.87 -4.16 -22.01
N LEU A 176 -10.66 -2.93 -22.54
CA LEU A 176 -9.52 -2.09 -22.18
C LEU A 176 -9.84 -1.27 -20.93
N GLN A 177 -8.94 -1.32 -19.95
CA GLN A 177 -9.01 -0.56 -18.73
C GLN A 177 -7.74 0.27 -18.59
N PHE A 178 -7.91 1.52 -18.22
CA PHE A 178 -6.84 2.46 -17.87
C PHE A 178 -7.01 2.92 -16.43
N GLY A 179 -5.93 2.92 -15.68
CA GLY A 179 -5.85 3.45 -14.32
C GLY A 179 -4.65 4.38 -14.17
N ILE A 180 -4.84 5.47 -13.44
CA ILE A 180 -3.77 6.36 -13.01
C ILE A 180 -4.02 6.79 -11.58
N GLY A 181 -2.99 6.86 -10.79
CA GLY A 181 -3.10 7.30 -9.41
C GLY A 181 -1.81 7.94 -8.91
N GLY A 182 -1.94 8.66 -7.82
CA GLY A 182 -0.79 9.26 -7.17
C GLY A 182 -1.05 9.60 -5.72
N ALA A 183 0.03 9.73 -4.96
CA ALA A 183 -0.02 10.17 -3.57
C ALA A 183 1.17 11.07 -3.27
N PHE A 184 0.92 12.04 -2.42
CA PHE A 184 1.92 12.93 -1.85
C PHE A 184 1.79 12.92 -0.34
N SER A 185 2.91 12.78 0.37
CA SER A 185 2.96 12.87 1.82
C SER A 185 4.08 13.83 2.23
N PHE A 186 3.74 14.72 3.14
CA PHE A 186 4.67 15.66 3.74
C PHE A 186 4.45 15.70 5.25
N SER A 187 5.53 15.77 6.03
CA SER A 187 5.47 16.08 7.45
C SER A 187 6.71 16.85 7.86
N LYS A 188 6.56 17.80 8.77
CA LYS A 188 7.69 18.43 9.45
C LYS A 188 8.31 17.53 10.51
N ASN A 189 7.51 16.61 11.07
CA ASN A 189 7.90 15.75 12.21
C ASN A 189 8.51 16.55 13.38
N ASN A 190 8.14 17.81 13.54
CA ASN A 190 8.69 18.68 14.57
C ASN A 190 7.94 18.48 15.89
N TYR A 191 8.59 17.90 16.86
CA TYR A 191 8.04 17.70 18.19
C TYR A 191 9.11 17.86 19.29
N LYS A 192 8.66 18.13 20.50
CA LYS A 192 9.54 18.18 21.67
C LYS A 192 9.63 16.80 22.30
N MET A 193 10.85 16.39 22.64
CA MET A 193 11.11 15.15 23.35
C MET A 193 12.01 15.40 24.54
N THR A 194 11.85 14.58 25.59
CA THR A 194 12.70 14.60 26.75
C THR A 194 13.74 13.50 26.64
N LEU A 195 15.00 13.85 26.70
CA LEU A 195 16.11 12.90 26.68
C LEU A 195 16.44 12.49 28.12
N ALA A 196 15.96 11.30 28.52
CA ALA A 196 16.15 10.77 29.86
C ALA A 196 17.63 10.51 30.20
N ASN A 197 18.47 10.21 29.22
CA ASN A 197 19.91 10.00 29.32
C ASN A 197 20.74 11.30 29.44
N LEU A 198 20.12 12.47 29.23
CA LEU A 198 20.75 13.79 29.33
C LEU A 198 19.97 14.67 30.31
N ASP A 199 19.91 14.25 31.60
CA ASP A 199 19.28 15.00 32.69
C ASP A 199 17.84 15.49 32.39
N ASN A 200 17.07 14.69 31.65
CA ASN A 200 15.72 15.04 31.22
C ASN A 200 15.65 16.34 30.40
N ARG A 201 16.68 16.64 29.66
CA ARG A 201 16.73 17.82 28.76
C ARG A 201 15.63 17.71 27.71
N ILE A 202 14.86 18.77 27.55
CA ILE A 202 13.86 18.91 26.48
C ILE A 202 14.56 19.39 25.22
N VAL A 203 14.46 18.61 24.16
CA VAL A 203 15.01 18.93 22.83
C VAL A 203 13.88 19.00 21.82
N GLU A 204 13.91 19.98 20.93
CA GLU A 204 12.99 20.06 19.80
C GLU A 204 13.60 19.38 18.58
N ARG A 205 12.85 18.43 17.99
CA ARG A 205 13.21 17.84 16.70
C ARG A 205 12.69 18.79 15.60
N ASP A 206 13.58 19.44 14.91
CA ASP A 206 13.27 20.41 13.85
C ASP A 206 13.90 20.05 12.49
N HIS A 207 14.73 19.00 12.46
CA HIS A 207 15.40 18.48 11.27
C HIS A 207 15.03 17.02 11.02
N ASP A 208 13.73 16.74 10.83
CA ASP A 208 13.19 15.41 10.57
C ASP A 208 12.09 15.44 9.50
N LYS A 209 12.18 16.41 8.56
CA LYS A 209 11.18 16.56 7.52
C LYS A 209 11.14 15.34 6.60
N PHE A 210 9.93 14.96 6.28
CA PHE A 210 9.64 13.85 5.38
C PHE A 210 8.84 14.34 4.18
N ASN A 211 9.26 13.91 2.99
CA ASN A 211 8.55 14.13 1.74
C ASN A 211 8.50 12.83 0.94
N LYS A 212 7.34 12.50 0.42
CA LYS A 212 7.17 11.37 -0.47
C LYS A 212 6.20 11.67 -1.59
N VAL A 213 6.57 11.29 -2.80
CA VAL A 213 5.72 11.31 -3.99
C VAL A 213 5.62 9.91 -4.54
N MET A 214 4.43 9.44 -4.79
CA MET A 214 4.13 8.20 -5.49
C MET A 214 3.23 8.52 -6.68
N ALA A 215 3.52 7.95 -7.83
CA ALA A 215 2.66 8.00 -9.00
C ALA A 215 2.63 6.64 -9.67
N GLY A 216 1.49 6.24 -10.19
CA GLY A 216 1.33 4.96 -10.84
C GLY A 216 0.33 5.02 -11.98
N MET A 217 0.52 4.15 -12.96
CA MET A 217 -0.43 3.91 -14.03
C MET A 217 -0.55 2.42 -14.33
N SER A 218 -1.71 2.02 -14.77
CA SER A 218 -1.97 0.65 -15.19
C SER A 218 -2.81 0.61 -16.45
N VAL A 219 -2.49 -0.34 -17.32
CA VAL A 219 -3.29 -0.67 -18.51
C VAL A 219 -3.60 -2.15 -18.45
N LYS A 220 -4.88 -2.50 -18.50
CA LYS A 220 -5.35 -3.88 -18.48
C LYS A 220 -6.25 -4.14 -19.68
N ALA A 221 -6.06 -5.26 -20.35
CA ALA A 221 -6.90 -5.75 -21.43
C ALA A 221 -7.41 -7.15 -21.10
N THR A 222 -8.74 -7.39 -21.24
CA THR A 222 -9.41 -8.65 -20.86
C THR A 222 -10.15 -9.33 -21.98
N LYS A 223 -10.23 -8.72 -23.17
CA LYS A 223 -10.96 -9.27 -24.33
C LYS A 223 -10.06 -9.44 -25.55
N TRP A 224 -8.81 -9.70 -25.32
CA TRP A 224 -7.80 -9.92 -26.36
C TRP A 224 -7.40 -11.40 -26.41
N TRP A 225 -6.23 -11.70 -26.97
CA TRP A 225 -5.76 -13.09 -27.05
C TRP A 225 -5.51 -13.74 -25.68
N PHE A 226 -5.04 -12.97 -24.70
CA PHE A 226 -5.00 -13.38 -23.31
C PHE A 226 -6.31 -13.03 -22.58
N ASP A 227 -6.71 -13.81 -21.59
CA ASP A 227 -7.85 -13.51 -20.71
C ASP A 227 -7.56 -12.28 -19.85
N GLU A 228 -6.28 -12.08 -19.49
CA GLU A 228 -5.78 -10.89 -18.84
C GLU A 228 -4.39 -10.54 -19.34
N MET A 229 -4.24 -9.30 -19.80
CA MET A 229 -2.95 -8.65 -20.02
C MET A 229 -2.95 -7.39 -19.17
N LYS A 230 -2.02 -7.27 -18.23
CA LYS A 230 -1.90 -6.10 -17.36
C LYS A 230 -0.46 -5.59 -17.38
N TRP A 231 -0.32 -4.31 -17.64
CA TRP A 231 0.94 -3.60 -17.51
C TRP A 231 0.80 -2.50 -16.47
N GLU A 232 1.78 -2.41 -15.57
CA GLU A 232 1.81 -1.46 -14.47
C GLU A 232 3.16 -0.72 -14.46
N LEU A 233 3.08 0.55 -14.12
CA LEU A 233 4.23 1.42 -13.89
C LEU A 233 4.02 2.17 -12.58
N ILE A 234 4.98 2.12 -11.67
CA ILE A 234 4.95 2.84 -10.41
C ILE A 234 6.26 3.62 -10.27
N PHE A 235 6.15 4.87 -9.90
CA PHE A 235 7.24 5.77 -9.56
C PHE A 235 7.13 6.17 -8.10
N LEU A 236 8.25 6.13 -7.37
CA LEU A 236 8.35 6.52 -5.98
C LEU A 236 9.58 7.38 -5.76
N LYS A 237 9.39 8.53 -5.10
CA LYS A 237 10.48 9.40 -4.65
C LYS A 237 10.27 9.75 -3.19
N THR A 238 11.30 9.52 -2.38
CA THR A 238 11.27 9.83 -0.94
C THR A 238 12.48 10.68 -0.58
N ARG A 239 12.27 11.61 0.34
CA ARG A 239 13.34 12.36 1.01
C ARG A 239 12.98 12.50 2.48
N GLN A 240 13.92 12.18 3.34
CA GLN A 240 13.79 12.31 4.79
C GLN A 240 15.05 12.94 5.36
N GLU A 241 14.87 14.01 6.11
CA GLU A 241 15.93 14.58 6.95
C GLU A 241 16.20 13.65 8.13
N ILE A 242 17.44 13.64 8.60
CA ILE A 242 17.87 12.79 9.70
C ILE A 242 18.41 13.68 10.79
N GLN A 243 17.69 13.71 11.91
CA GLN A 243 18.19 14.32 13.13
C GLN A 243 18.69 13.22 14.04
N GLY A 244 19.96 13.29 14.46
CA GLY A 244 20.54 12.37 15.42
C GLY A 244 19.79 12.36 16.74
N ILE A 245 19.94 11.31 17.53
CA ILE A 245 19.33 11.22 18.88
C ILE A 245 20.19 11.98 19.89
N ASP A 246 21.50 11.73 19.88
CA ASP A 246 22.45 12.29 20.86
C ASP A 246 23.22 13.50 20.31
N LEU A 247 23.29 13.63 18.99
CA LEU A 247 23.97 14.73 18.31
C LEU A 247 22.95 15.49 17.46
N ASP A 248 23.03 16.82 17.50
CA ASP A 248 22.20 17.69 16.68
C ASP A 248 22.72 17.71 15.23
N VAL A 249 22.29 16.75 14.45
CA VAL A 249 22.64 16.61 13.03
C VAL A 249 21.66 17.42 12.20
N ARG A 250 22.15 18.46 11.50
CA ARG A 250 21.27 19.40 10.76
C ARG A 250 21.38 19.31 9.23
N GLU A 251 22.36 18.57 8.71
CA GLU A 251 22.62 18.56 7.27
C GLU A 251 22.40 17.19 6.62
N ALA A 252 22.11 16.16 7.42
CA ALA A 252 21.94 14.82 6.91
C ALA A 252 20.53 14.55 6.41
N TYR A 253 20.42 13.84 5.29
CA TYR A 253 19.15 13.36 4.76
C TYR A 253 19.31 12.09 3.93
N ASN A 254 18.32 11.25 3.98
CA ASN A 254 18.14 10.16 3.05
C ASN A 254 17.30 10.60 1.85
N HIS A 255 17.62 10.06 0.69
CA HIS A 255 16.76 10.18 -0.47
C HIS A 255 16.73 8.88 -1.26
N SER A 256 15.57 8.56 -1.81
CA SER A 256 15.41 7.45 -2.73
C SER A 256 14.55 7.85 -3.91
N VAL A 257 14.87 7.27 -5.06
CA VAL A 257 14.06 7.35 -6.27
C VAL A 257 13.99 5.97 -6.85
N SER A 258 12.79 5.46 -7.07
CA SER A 258 12.59 4.14 -7.66
C SER A 258 11.49 4.14 -8.70
N GLY A 259 11.65 3.29 -9.68
CA GLY A 259 10.64 2.95 -10.68
C GLY A 259 10.43 1.45 -10.70
N LEU A 260 9.18 1.02 -10.78
CA LEU A 260 8.78 -0.36 -10.94
C LEU A 260 7.92 -0.47 -12.18
N THR A 261 8.18 -1.48 -13.02
CA THR A 261 7.27 -1.87 -14.09
C THR A 261 7.00 -3.37 -13.99
N ALA A 262 5.75 -3.76 -14.23
CA ALA A 262 5.33 -5.15 -14.19
C ALA A 262 4.41 -5.47 -15.36
N LEU A 263 4.54 -6.68 -15.91
CA LEU A 263 3.68 -7.23 -16.93
C LEU A 263 3.13 -8.57 -16.44
N THR A 264 1.81 -8.69 -16.44
CA THR A 264 1.07 -9.93 -16.13
C THR A 264 0.34 -10.39 -17.39
N LEU A 265 0.47 -11.67 -17.73
CA LEU A 265 -0.25 -12.33 -18.82
C LEU A 265 -0.89 -13.59 -18.26
N LYS A 266 -2.22 -13.73 -18.43
CA LYS A 266 -2.95 -14.92 -17.99
C LYS A 266 -3.83 -15.44 -19.11
N ARG A 267 -3.82 -16.78 -19.28
CA ARG A 267 -4.72 -17.45 -20.22
C ARG A 267 -5.08 -18.83 -19.71
N LYS A 268 -6.37 -19.09 -19.63
CA LYS A 268 -6.93 -20.41 -19.34
C LYS A 268 -6.96 -21.24 -20.63
N ASN A 269 -6.81 -22.55 -20.47
CA ASN A 269 -6.81 -23.49 -21.59
C ASN A 269 -5.84 -23.07 -22.71
N PHE A 270 -4.58 -22.72 -22.35
CA PHE A 270 -3.54 -22.28 -23.28
C PHE A 270 -3.06 -23.47 -24.11
N PHE A 271 -3.39 -23.52 -25.40
CA PHE A 271 -3.17 -24.60 -26.37
C PHE A 271 -3.86 -25.95 -26.07
N LEU A 272 -4.11 -26.32 -24.81
CA LEU A 272 -4.73 -27.57 -24.40
C LEU A 272 -5.76 -27.30 -23.30
N ASP A 273 -6.87 -28.06 -23.30
CA ASP A 273 -7.88 -27.97 -22.23
C ASP A 273 -7.28 -28.40 -20.88
N GLY A 274 -7.47 -27.57 -19.88
CA GLY A 274 -6.92 -27.78 -18.55
C GLY A 274 -5.48 -27.28 -18.35
N LEU A 275 -4.82 -26.75 -19.39
CA LEU A 275 -3.52 -26.13 -19.28
C LEU A 275 -3.67 -24.61 -19.13
N ASP A 276 -3.51 -24.09 -17.93
CA ASP A 276 -3.53 -22.65 -17.66
C ASP A 276 -2.14 -22.06 -17.75
N PHE A 277 -2.02 -20.86 -18.31
CA PHE A 277 -0.80 -20.09 -18.44
C PHE A 277 -0.89 -18.83 -17.61
N ASP A 278 0.02 -18.69 -16.64
CA ASP A 278 0.22 -17.49 -15.83
C ASP A 278 1.69 -17.06 -15.94
N PHE A 279 1.90 -15.82 -16.38
CA PHE A 279 3.23 -15.25 -16.52
C PHE A 279 3.25 -13.85 -15.91
N ASP A 280 4.14 -13.65 -14.94
CA ASP A 280 4.39 -12.38 -14.29
C ASP A 280 5.87 -12.05 -14.38
N ILE A 281 6.18 -10.87 -14.88
CA ILE A 281 7.54 -10.31 -14.87
C ILE A 281 7.51 -8.88 -14.34
N GLY A 282 8.44 -8.59 -13.44
CA GLY A 282 8.62 -7.26 -12.90
C GLY A 282 10.08 -6.81 -12.98
N TYR A 283 10.27 -5.53 -13.19
CA TYR A 283 11.57 -4.89 -13.15
C TYR A 283 11.54 -3.67 -12.24
N ILE A 284 12.51 -3.59 -11.34
CA ILE A 284 12.67 -2.49 -10.41
C ILE A 284 14.02 -1.85 -10.64
N ILE A 285 14.02 -0.54 -10.77
CA ILE A 285 15.23 0.28 -10.77
C ILE A 285 15.11 1.32 -9.66
N GLY A 286 16.19 1.53 -8.92
CA GLY A 286 16.17 2.54 -7.87
C GLY A 286 17.56 3.00 -7.48
N ARG A 287 17.59 4.19 -6.89
CA ARG A 287 18.77 4.78 -6.26
C ARG A 287 18.40 5.20 -4.85
N TYR A 288 19.23 4.81 -3.92
CA TYR A 288 19.19 5.26 -2.54
C TYR A 288 20.49 5.98 -2.22
N GLY A 289 20.39 7.10 -1.53
CA GLY A 289 21.56 7.86 -1.09
C GLY A 289 21.36 8.43 0.29
N LEU A 290 22.40 8.34 1.10
CA LEU A 290 22.57 9.08 2.34
C LEU A 290 23.49 10.26 2.02
N ASN A 291 23.04 11.47 2.31
CA ASN A 291 23.87 12.67 2.26
C ASN A 291 24.15 13.13 3.68
N ASP A 292 25.40 13.08 4.06
CA ASP A 292 25.89 13.60 5.33
C ASP A 292 27.14 14.44 5.07
N LYS A 293 26.93 15.75 4.87
CA LYS A 293 28.01 16.68 4.55
C LYS A 293 28.96 16.95 5.71
N ALA A 294 28.47 16.74 6.93
CA ALA A 294 29.25 17.00 8.13
C ALA A 294 30.04 15.77 8.58
N SER A 295 29.96 14.63 7.85
CA SER A 295 30.60 13.37 8.22
C SER A 295 30.24 12.91 9.65
N ASN A 296 29.02 13.18 10.08
CA ASN A 296 28.54 12.78 11.39
C ASN A 296 28.43 11.24 11.45
N ARG A 297 28.86 10.67 12.56
CA ARG A 297 28.63 9.25 12.81
C ARG A 297 27.24 9.06 13.36
N TYR A 298 26.52 8.13 12.78
CA TYR A 298 25.23 7.66 13.26
C TYR A 298 25.48 6.28 13.89
N ASP A 299 25.67 6.23 15.18
CA ASP A 299 25.81 4.98 15.94
C ASP A 299 24.43 4.51 16.44
#